data_836c04d305f8388cdb74077bb8be5ad0
#
_entry.id   836c04d305f8388cdb74077bb8be5ad0
#
_cell.length_a   1.000
_cell.length_b   1.000
_cell.length_c   1.000
_cell.angle_alpha   90.00
_cell.angle_beta   90.00
_cell.angle_gamma   90.00
#
_symmetry.space_group_name_H-M   'P 1'
#
loop_
_entity.id
_entity.type
_entity.pdbx_description
1 polymer ?
#
loop_
_entity_poly.entity_id
_entity_poly.type
_entity_poly.pdbx_seq_one_letter_code
_entity_poly.pdbx_strand_id
1 'polypeptide(L)'
;MEFKVKHIGYAVGGMGVAYLVYTLLNRGFSFVAKYPRLYALVTKGESKTYNDYNFYNRTGLKGNIAGNGSKYPLLKRPLTTYTVGQIKKMQAESRSGANGQLFATGRYQIIPSTLIGLQKYTGVSDSALYNKVTQDRLANALIATKPALNNYLTGKVADTDANLKAAALAVAQIWSSVGTPATNRSYYPNDRATTSTIDVQKILKSYR
;
A
#
# COMPACT_ATOMS: atom_id res chain seq x y z
N MET A 1 -15.60 16.36 -25.65
CA MET A 1 -16.01 17.43 -24.71
C MET A 1 -14.75 18.22 -24.36
N GLU A 2 -14.52 19.33 -25.07
CA GLU A 2 -13.35 20.18 -24.86
C GLU A 2 -13.53 21.02 -23.59
N PHE A 3 -12.62 20.88 -22.65
CA PHE A 3 -12.56 21.78 -21.49
C PHE A 3 -11.75 23.04 -21.88
N LYS A 4 -12.45 24.12 -22.18
CA LYS A 4 -11.82 25.45 -22.25
C LYS A 4 -11.43 25.88 -20.83
N VAL A 5 -10.12 25.93 -20.57
CA VAL A 5 -9.56 26.57 -19.38
C VAL A 5 -9.71 28.07 -19.57
N LYS A 6 -10.70 28.68 -18.92
CA LYS A 6 -10.78 30.14 -18.81
C LYS A 6 -9.72 30.61 -17.80
N HIS A 7 -9.00 31.63 -18.20
CA HIS A 7 -7.95 32.30 -17.42
C HIS A 7 -8.41 32.58 -15.99
N ILE A 8 -7.72 31.98 -15.04
CA ILE A 8 -7.84 32.33 -13.63
C ILE A 8 -6.72 33.31 -13.35
N GLY A 9 -7.12 34.57 -13.05
CA GLY A 9 -6.22 35.63 -12.67
C GLY A 9 -5.35 35.23 -11.49
N TYR A 10 -4.09 35.61 -11.54
CA TYR A 10 -3.12 35.40 -10.46
C TYR A 10 -3.56 36.23 -9.24
N ALA A 11 -4.16 35.58 -8.25
CA ALA A 11 -4.28 36.12 -6.92
C ALA A 11 -3.18 35.47 -6.05
N VAL A 12 -2.33 36.34 -5.52
CA VAL A 12 -1.23 36.06 -4.62
C VAL A 12 -1.73 35.33 -3.39
N GLY A 13 -1.21 34.11 -3.12
CA GLY A 13 -1.44 33.42 -1.86
C GLY A 13 -1.26 31.91 -2.02
N GLY A 14 -0.15 31.36 -1.54
CA GLY A 14 0.17 29.91 -1.58
C GLY A 14 -0.88 28.96 -0.99
N MET A 15 -1.89 29.45 -0.29
CA MET A 15 -3.04 28.69 0.20
C MET A 15 -4.09 28.36 -0.87
N GLY A 16 -4.26 29.21 -1.90
CA GLY A 16 -5.25 29.00 -2.96
C GLY A 16 -4.90 27.83 -3.89
N VAL A 17 -3.63 27.65 -4.21
CA VAL A 17 -3.16 26.55 -5.05
C VAL A 17 -3.25 25.20 -4.31
N ALA A 18 -2.90 25.19 -3.03
CA ALA A 18 -3.02 23.99 -2.20
C ALA A 18 -4.47 23.55 -2.03
N TYR A 19 -5.41 24.49 -1.89
CA TYR A 19 -6.85 24.20 -1.78
C TYR A 19 -7.44 23.71 -3.12
N LEU A 20 -7.02 24.27 -4.24
CA LEU A 20 -7.45 23.85 -5.57
C LEU A 20 -6.95 22.44 -5.91
N VAL A 21 -5.69 22.15 -5.60
CA VAL A 21 -5.11 20.80 -5.73
C VAL A 21 -5.81 19.81 -4.80
N TYR A 22 -6.13 20.21 -3.56
CA TYR A 22 -6.88 19.40 -2.60
C TYR A 22 -8.29 19.10 -3.11
N THR A 23 -9.01 20.07 -3.67
CA THR A 23 -10.37 19.87 -4.19
C THR A 23 -10.39 19.09 -5.49
N LEU A 24 -9.40 19.22 -6.36
CA LEU A 24 -9.27 18.40 -7.56
C LEU A 24 -8.91 16.95 -7.23
N LEU A 25 -8.08 16.72 -6.20
CA LEU A 25 -7.74 15.38 -5.72
C LEU A 25 -8.91 14.68 -5.00
N ASN A 26 -9.84 15.44 -4.39
CA ASN A 26 -11.00 14.88 -3.70
C ASN A 26 -12.26 14.77 -4.58
N ARG A 27 -12.30 15.41 -5.77
CA ARG A 27 -13.40 15.27 -6.71
C ARG A 27 -13.23 14.01 -7.56
N GLY A 28 -13.68 12.86 -7.04
CA GLY A 28 -14.16 11.74 -7.85
C GLY A 28 -13.16 11.05 -8.77
N PHE A 29 -11.85 11.24 -8.64
CA PHE A 29 -10.89 10.36 -9.28
C PHE A 29 -10.95 9.00 -8.58
N SER A 30 -11.60 8.05 -9.22
CA SER A 30 -11.48 6.64 -8.88
C SER A 30 -9.99 6.28 -9.01
N PHE A 31 -9.25 6.31 -7.90
CA PHE A 31 -7.88 5.82 -7.87
C PHE A 31 -7.95 4.29 -7.99
N VAL A 32 -8.04 3.84 -9.23
CA VAL A 32 -7.93 2.42 -9.55
C VAL A 32 -6.51 1.97 -9.23
N ALA A 33 -6.37 0.78 -8.71
CA ALA A 33 -5.08 0.12 -8.53
C ALA A 33 -4.27 0.21 -9.84
N LYS A 34 -3.15 0.94 -9.84
CA LYS A 34 -2.37 1.24 -11.05
C LYS A 34 -1.73 -0.02 -11.64
N TYR A 35 -1.43 -1.01 -10.79
CA TYR A 35 -0.77 -2.26 -11.17
C TYR A 35 -1.56 -3.46 -10.68
N PRO A 36 -2.76 -3.72 -11.23
CA PRO A 36 -3.71 -4.69 -10.68
C PRO A 36 -3.17 -6.12 -10.66
N ARG A 37 -2.39 -6.55 -11.66
CA ARG A 37 -1.78 -7.88 -11.70
C ARG A 37 -0.73 -8.07 -10.61
N LEU A 38 0.14 -7.07 -10.41
CA LEU A 38 1.13 -7.10 -9.34
C LEU A 38 0.46 -7.13 -7.97
N TYR A 39 -0.55 -6.30 -7.77
CA TYR A 39 -1.30 -6.29 -6.51
C TYR A 39 -2.03 -7.60 -6.25
N ALA A 40 -2.65 -8.21 -7.25
CA ALA A 40 -3.28 -9.52 -7.10
C ALA A 40 -2.28 -10.59 -6.68
N LEU A 41 -1.08 -10.59 -7.27
CA LEU A 41 -0.04 -11.55 -6.93
C LEU A 41 0.46 -11.38 -5.49
N VAL A 42 0.84 -10.17 -5.09
CA VAL A 42 1.41 -9.93 -3.75
C VAL A 42 0.36 -10.09 -2.65
N THR A 43 -0.87 -9.64 -2.89
CA THR A 43 -1.93 -9.73 -1.87
C THR A 43 -2.40 -11.14 -1.60
N LYS A 44 -2.23 -12.07 -2.54
CA LYS A 44 -2.44 -13.50 -2.27
C LYS A 44 -1.51 -14.02 -1.18
N GLY A 45 -0.25 -13.58 -1.17
CA GLY A 45 0.72 -13.91 -0.14
C GLY A 45 0.44 -13.22 1.19
N GLU A 46 0.03 -11.94 1.16
CA GLU A 46 -0.13 -11.09 2.34
C GLU A 46 -1.47 -11.31 3.08
N SER A 47 -2.58 -11.39 2.35
CA SER A 47 -3.92 -11.47 2.94
C SER A 47 -4.65 -12.79 2.68
N LYS A 48 -3.98 -13.77 2.06
CA LYS A 48 -4.54 -15.08 1.66
C LYS A 48 -5.73 -15.00 0.70
N THR A 49 -6.19 -13.80 0.37
CA THR A 49 -7.27 -13.54 -0.59
C THR A 49 -6.89 -12.41 -1.51
N TYR A 50 -7.39 -12.42 -2.75
CA TYR A 50 -6.97 -11.44 -3.77
C TYR A 50 -7.50 -10.02 -3.55
N ASN A 51 -8.53 -9.83 -2.72
CA ASN A 51 -9.26 -8.54 -2.65
C ASN A 51 -9.79 -8.20 -1.26
N ASP A 52 -9.21 -8.73 -0.19
CA ASP A 52 -9.73 -8.45 1.15
C ASP A 52 -9.15 -7.14 1.72
N TYR A 53 -9.87 -6.06 1.50
CA TYR A 53 -9.56 -4.75 2.07
C TYR A 53 -9.81 -4.65 3.59
N ASN A 54 -10.45 -5.65 4.18
CA ASN A 54 -10.74 -5.74 5.61
C ASN A 54 -9.77 -6.65 6.37
N PHE A 55 -8.83 -7.28 5.68
CA PHE A 55 -7.85 -8.15 6.30
C PHE A 55 -6.90 -7.36 7.20
N TYR A 56 -6.53 -7.91 8.37
CA TYR A 56 -5.54 -7.32 9.25
C TYR A 56 -4.83 -8.38 10.07
N ASN A 57 -3.60 -8.08 10.47
CA ASN A 57 -2.81 -8.83 11.41
C ASN A 57 -2.74 -8.11 12.75
N ARG A 58 -2.54 -8.88 13.82
CA ARG A 58 -2.34 -8.37 15.17
C ARG A 58 -0.98 -8.80 15.69
N THR A 59 -0.33 -7.94 16.45
CA THR A 59 0.79 -8.33 17.32
C THR A 59 0.29 -8.54 18.74
N GLY A 60 0.80 -9.54 19.42
CA GLY A 60 0.53 -9.80 20.81
C GLY A 60 1.83 -10.03 21.59
N LEU A 61 1.73 -10.33 22.89
CA LEU A 61 2.87 -10.63 23.76
C LEU A 61 3.73 -11.82 23.28
N LYS A 62 3.23 -12.64 22.38
CA LYS A 62 3.89 -13.82 21.80
C LYS A 62 4.24 -13.70 20.32
N GLY A 63 4.30 -12.49 19.77
CA GLY A 63 4.60 -12.24 18.35
C GLY A 63 3.37 -11.98 17.48
N ASN A 64 3.58 -11.97 16.16
CA ASN A 64 2.51 -11.70 15.20
C ASN A 64 1.48 -12.82 15.18
N ILE A 65 0.23 -12.49 15.45
CA ILE A 65 -0.89 -13.40 15.31
C ILE A 65 -1.62 -13.03 14.02
N ALA A 66 -1.44 -13.83 12.98
CA ALA A 66 -2.24 -13.70 11.77
C ALA A 66 -3.71 -13.96 12.10
N GLY A 67 -4.58 -13.01 11.80
CA GLY A 67 -6.01 -13.16 11.99
C GLY A 67 -6.78 -12.44 10.93
N ASN A 68 -7.76 -13.10 10.32
CA ASN A 68 -8.84 -12.37 9.69
C ASN A 68 -9.75 -11.84 10.80
N GLY A 69 -10.44 -10.74 10.57
CA GLY A 69 -11.32 -10.10 11.55
C GLY A 69 -12.39 -11.01 12.14
N SER A 70 -12.68 -12.18 11.55
CA SER A 70 -13.69 -13.13 12.02
C SER A 70 -13.20 -14.01 13.18
N LYS A 71 -11.93 -14.41 13.20
CA LYS A 71 -11.40 -15.32 14.24
C LYS A 71 -10.96 -14.59 15.51
N TYR A 72 -10.54 -13.33 15.38
CA TYR A 72 -10.07 -12.51 16.50
C TYR A 72 -10.63 -11.09 16.32
N PRO A 73 -11.90 -10.84 16.69
CA PRO A 73 -12.56 -9.56 16.43
C PRO A 73 -11.97 -8.47 17.31
N LEU A 74 -10.87 -7.86 16.87
CA LEU A 74 -10.36 -6.62 17.42
C LEU A 74 -11.24 -5.45 16.99
N LEU A 75 -11.78 -5.55 15.78
CA LEU A 75 -12.60 -4.51 15.18
C LEU A 75 -14.10 -4.88 15.31
N LYS A 76 -14.89 -3.91 15.77
CA LYS A 76 -16.35 -4.06 15.90
C LYS A 76 -17.10 -3.92 14.58
N ARG A 77 -16.41 -3.47 13.53
CA ARG A 77 -16.97 -3.21 12.19
C ARG A 77 -15.88 -3.43 11.13
N PRO A 78 -16.22 -3.52 9.83
CA PRO A 78 -15.23 -3.70 8.77
C PRO A 78 -14.14 -2.62 8.79
N LEU A 79 -12.88 -3.02 8.56
CA LEU A 79 -11.71 -2.13 8.55
C LEU A 79 -11.91 -0.92 7.62
N THR A 80 -12.56 -1.14 6.49
CA THR A 80 -12.83 -0.12 5.46
C THR A 80 -13.79 0.99 5.90
N THR A 81 -14.45 0.85 7.05
CA THR A 81 -15.36 1.84 7.62
C THR A 81 -14.72 2.74 8.68
N TYR A 82 -13.46 2.45 9.04
CA TYR A 82 -12.66 3.32 9.92
C TYR A 82 -11.97 4.41 9.11
N THR A 83 -11.65 5.52 9.77
CA THR A 83 -10.80 6.55 9.17
C THR A 83 -9.33 6.17 9.32
N VAL A 84 -8.46 6.77 8.49
CA VAL A 84 -7.00 6.57 8.58
C VAL A 84 -6.48 6.94 9.97
N GLY A 85 -6.96 8.03 10.55
CA GLY A 85 -6.61 8.44 11.92
C GLY A 85 -7.01 7.40 12.97
N GLN A 86 -8.21 6.79 12.83
CA GLN A 86 -8.64 5.70 13.71
C GLN A 86 -7.77 4.46 13.58
N ILE A 87 -7.38 4.07 12.35
CA ILE A 87 -6.45 2.96 12.11
C ILE A 87 -5.10 3.23 12.76
N LYS A 88 -4.51 4.42 12.57
CA LYS A 88 -3.25 4.81 13.20
C LYS A 88 -3.31 4.74 14.73
N LYS A 89 -4.41 5.26 15.30
CA LYS A 89 -4.63 5.20 16.75
C LYS A 89 -4.64 3.76 17.24
N MET A 90 -5.41 2.87 16.60
CA MET A 90 -5.45 1.45 16.95
C MET A 90 -4.11 0.73 16.73
N GLN A 91 -3.33 1.13 15.73
CA GLN A 91 -1.97 0.64 15.52
C GLN A 91 -0.98 1.12 16.58
N ALA A 92 -1.21 2.27 17.21
CA ALA A 92 -0.34 2.84 18.24
C ALA A 92 -0.68 2.33 19.66
N GLU A 93 -1.96 2.17 19.98
CA GLU A 93 -2.44 1.94 21.36
C GLU A 93 -2.25 0.51 21.86
N SER A 94 -2.12 -0.46 21.01
CA SER A 94 -2.30 -1.85 21.36
C SER A 94 -1.03 -2.62 21.71
N ARG A 95 0.04 -1.95 22.11
CA ARG A 95 1.30 -2.62 22.47
C ARG A 95 1.27 -3.42 23.78
N SER A 96 0.24 -3.29 24.60
CA SER A 96 0.24 -3.81 25.98
C SER A 96 -0.96 -4.68 26.38
N GLY A 97 -1.83 -5.11 25.48
CA GLY A 97 -3.05 -5.82 25.84
C GLY A 97 -3.07 -7.30 25.46
N ALA A 98 -3.80 -8.12 26.24
CA ALA A 98 -4.06 -9.52 25.97
C ALA A 98 -4.69 -9.78 24.58
N ASN A 99 -5.27 -8.76 23.96
CA ASN A 99 -5.93 -8.80 22.64
C ASN A 99 -5.00 -8.55 21.47
N GLY A 100 -3.72 -8.25 21.70
CA GLY A 100 -2.75 -7.93 20.66
C GLY A 100 -3.00 -6.59 19.99
N GLN A 101 -2.00 -6.09 19.30
CA GLN A 101 -2.01 -4.83 18.59
C GLN A 101 -2.49 -5.00 17.16
N LEU A 102 -3.33 -4.09 16.67
CA LEU A 102 -3.53 -3.95 15.23
C LEU A 102 -2.18 -3.59 14.59
N PHE A 103 -1.71 -4.37 13.63
CA PHE A 103 -0.38 -4.19 13.05
C PHE A 103 -0.45 -3.94 11.55
N ALA A 104 -0.40 -4.99 10.73
CA ALA A 104 -0.54 -4.85 9.30
C ALA A 104 -2.01 -4.79 8.90
N THR A 105 -2.39 -3.85 8.04
CA THR A 105 -3.80 -3.54 7.76
C THR A 105 -4.13 -3.47 6.29
N GLY A 106 -5.33 -3.92 5.98
CA GLY A 106 -5.92 -3.86 4.66
C GLY A 106 -5.35 -4.87 3.68
N ARG A 107 -5.80 -4.74 2.45
CA ARG A 107 -5.39 -5.60 1.34
C ARG A 107 -3.88 -5.70 1.18
N TYR A 108 -3.17 -4.61 1.42
CA TYR A 108 -1.73 -4.47 1.17
C TYR A 108 -0.87 -4.64 2.41
N GLN A 109 -1.47 -5.02 3.53
CA GLN A 109 -0.82 -5.24 4.83
C GLN A 109 0.11 -4.08 5.24
N ILE A 110 -0.44 -2.86 5.22
CA ILE A 110 0.30 -1.64 5.56
C ILE A 110 0.55 -1.59 7.07
N ILE A 111 1.83 -1.61 7.46
CA ILE A 111 2.27 -1.54 8.86
C ILE A 111 2.30 -0.08 9.37
N PRO A 112 2.31 0.16 10.70
CA PRO A 112 2.17 1.50 11.28
C PRO A 112 3.13 2.56 10.74
N SER A 113 4.43 2.26 10.72
CA SER A 113 5.45 3.21 10.23
C SER A 113 5.27 3.54 8.75
N THR A 114 4.89 2.54 7.95
CA THR A 114 4.61 2.69 6.53
C THR A 114 3.38 3.57 6.30
N LEU A 115 2.30 3.36 7.08
CA LEU A 115 1.08 4.18 6.96
C LEU A 115 1.37 5.67 7.23
N ILE A 116 2.14 5.97 8.27
CA ILE A 116 2.53 7.34 8.61
C ILE A 116 3.37 7.98 7.48
N GLY A 117 4.34 7.24 6.94
CA GLY A 117 5.17 7.72 5.84
C GLY A 117 4.34 7.97 4.56
N LEU A 118 3.46 7.05 4.23
CA LEU A 118 2.59 7.17 3.07
C LEU A 118 1.56 8.30 3.19
N GLN A 119 1.05 8.57 4.40
CA GLN A 119 0.20 9.72 4.64
C GLN A 119 0.91 11.03 4.31
N LYS A 120 2.15 11.20 4.80
CA LYS A 120 2.96 12.39 4.49
C LYS A 120 3.21 12.51 2.98
N TYR A 121 3.50 11.40 2.32
CA TYR A 121 3.78 11.38 0.88
C TYR A 121 2.55 11.67 0.02
N THR A 122 1.38 11.14 0.40
CA THR A 122 0.15 11.22 -0.40
C THR A 122 -0.76 12.39 -0.03
N GLY A 123 -0.58 13.00 1.15
CA GLY A 123 -1.52 13.97 1.69
C GLY A 123 -2.89 13.39 2.08
N VAL A 124 -3.00 12.06 2.26
CA VAL A 124 -4.23 11.44 2.75
C VAL A 124 -4.52 11.92 4.17
N SER A 125 -5.70 12.48 4.39
CA SER A 125 -6.12 13.04 5.67
C SER A 125 -6.44 11.94 6.70
N ASP A 126 -6.27 12.24 7.98
CA ASP A 126 -6.73 11.38 9.09
C ASP A 126 -8.25 11.16 9.07
N SER A 127 -9.02 12.08 8.51
CA SER A 127 -10.48 11.95 8.35
C SER A 127 -10.90 11.10 7.14
N ALA A 128 -9.99 10.79 6.23
CA ALA A 128 -10.30 9.94 5.08
C ALA A 128 -10.64 8.51 5.54
N LEU A 129 -11.67 7.89 4.95
CA LEU A 129 -11.97 6.48 5.19
C LEU A 129 -10.83 5.60 4.68
N TYR A 130 -10.47 4.58 5.45
CA TYR A 130 -9.48 3.57 5.06
C TYR A 130 -10.08 2.53 4.12
N ASN A 131 -10.89 3.00 3.17
CA ASN A 131 -11.61 2.19 2.20
C ASN A 131 -10.71 1.74 1.04
N LYS A 132 -11.32 1.02 0.08
CA LYS A 132 -10.63 0.53 -1.13
C LYS A 132 -9.83 1.64 -1.83
N VAL A 133 -10.44 2.80 -2.08
CA VAL A 133 -9.81 3.91 -2.81
C VAL A 133 -8.57 4.41 -2.08
N THR A 134 -8.67 4.61 -0.77
CA THR A 134 -7.57 5.06 0.06
C THR A 134 -6.45 4.02 0.11
N GLN A 135 -6.77 2.75 0.31
CA GLN A 135 -5.78 1.68 0.34
C GLN A 135 -5.06 1.54 -1.02
N ASP A 136 -5.77 1.58 -2.13
CA ASP A 136 -5.18 1.54 -3.48
C ASP A 136 -4.26 2.75 -3.73
N ARG A 137 -4.64 3.96 -3.28
CA ARG A 137 -3.81 5.16 -3.34
C ARG A 137 -2.51 4.99 -2.55
N LEU A 138 -2.60 4.47 -1.33
CA LEU A 138 -1.43 4.20 -0.50
C LEU A 138 -0.52 3.12 -1.12
N ALA A 139 -1.07 2.08 -1.72
CA ALA A 139 -0.29 1.05 -2.42
C ALA A 139 0.42 1.59 -3.67
N ASN A 140 -0.23 2.46 -4.45
CA ASN A 140 0.42 3.15 -5.57
C ASN A 140 1.60 4.01 -5.09
N ALA A 141 1.44 4.67 -3.93
CA ALA A 141 2.51 5.46 -3.32
C ALA A 141 3.66 4.58 -2.81
N LEU A 142 3.38 3.39 -2.24
CA LEU A 142 4.42 2.41 -1.87
C LEU A 142 5.34 2.10 -3.05
N ILE A 143 4.76 1.83 -4.23
CA ILE A 143 5.53 1.59 -5.45
C ILE A 143 6.32 2.85 -5.83
N ALA A 144 5.70 4.02 -5.79
CA ALA A 144 6.35 5.28 -6.16
C ALA A 144 7.54 5.63 -5.27
N THR A 145 7.53 5.20 -4.00
CA THR A 145 8.66 5.39 -3.07
C THR A 145 9.84 4.45 -3.30
N LYS A 146 9.74 3.49 -4.25
CA LYS A 146 10.81 2.56 -4.62
C LYS A 146 11.31 2.86 -6.04
N PRO A 147 12.38 3.66 -6.21
CA PRO A 147 12.83 4.13 -7.52
C PRO A 147 13.08 3.00 -8.53
N ALA A 148 13.73 1.90 -8.12
CA ALA A 148 14.01 0.77 -9.01
C ALA A 148 12.71 0.17 -9.58
N LEU A 149 11.69 -0.03 -8.73
CA LEU A 149 10.40 -0.57 -9.14
C LEU A 149 9.61 0.44 -9.98
N ASN A 150 9.49 1.68 -9.49
CA ASN A 150 8.73 2.72 -10.17
C ASN A 150 9.31 3.05 -11.56
N ASN A 151 10.63 3.21 -11.68
CA ASN A 151 11.29 3.50 -12.94
C ASN A 151 11.15 2.35 -13.95
N TYR A 152 11.23 1.12 -13.48
CA TYR A 152 10.99 -0.04 -14.32
C TYR A 152 9.54 -0.05 -14.83
N LEU A 153 8.54 0.03 -13.95
CA LEU A 153 7.13 -0.02 -14.30
C LEU A 153 6.67 1.17 -15.18
N THR A 154 7.34 2.31 -15.09
CA THR A 154 7.01 3.51 -15.89
C THR A 154 7.84 3.64 -17.17
N GLY A 155 8.70 2.68 -17.48
CA GLY A 155 9.52 2.71 -18.69
C GLY A 155 10.70 3.69 -18.66
N LYS A 156 11.05 4.23 -17.48
CA LYS A 156 12.16 5.17 -17.34
C LYS A 156 13.54 4.51 -17.40
N VAL A 157 13.60 3.19 -17.27
CA VAL A 157 14.81 2.38 -17.44
C VAL A 157 14.54 1.27 -18.44
N ALA A 158 15.59 0.79 -19.12
CA ALA A 158 15.49 -0.28 -20.12
C ALA A 158 15.02 -1.60 -19.48
N ASP A 159 14.33 -2.44 -20.27
CA ASP A 159 13.93 -3.80 -19.88
C ASP A 159 15.13 -4.75 -19.99
N THR A 160 16.03 -4.65 -19.02
CA THR A 160 17.19 -5.56 -18.88
C THR A 160 16.97 -6.47 -17.68
N ASP A 161 17.65 -7.62 -17.68
CA ASP A 161 17.63 -8.53 -16.54
C ASP A 161 18.10 -7.88 -15.24
N ALA A 162 19.06 -6.97 -15.31
CA ALA A 162 19.55 -6.21 -14.16
C ALA A 162 18.45 -5.32 -13.57
N ASN A 163 17.77 -4.53 -14.41
CA ASN A 163 16.68 -3.63 -13.99
C ASN A 163 15.46 -4.42 -13.51
N LEU A 164 15.14 -5.54 -14.16
CA LEU A 164 14.08 -6.44 -13.74
C LEU A 164 14.34 -7.03 -12.35
N LYS A 165 15.57 -7.54 -12.11
CA LYS A 165 15.97 -8.06 -10.80
C LYS A 165 15.94 -6.97 -9.72
N ALA A 166 16.42 -5.76 -10.04
CA ALA A 166 16.35 -4.62 -9.11
C ALA A 166 14.89 -4.24 -8.77
N ALA A 167 14.00 -4.24 -9.76
CA ALA A 167 12.57 -4.00 -9.54
C ALA A 167 11.92 -5.11 -8.71
N ALA A 168 12.22 -6.38 -8.99
CA ALA A 168 11.71 -7.51 -8.22
C ALA A 168 12.23 -7.52 -6.77
N LEU A 169 13.49 -7.13 -6.53
CA LEU A 169 14.02 -6.93 -5.19
C LEU A 169 13.26 -5.82 -4.44
N ALA A 170 12.94 -4.73 -5.11
CA ALA A 170 12.15 -3.66 -4.52
C ALA A 170 10.72 -4.12 -4.14
N VAL A 171 10.11 -5.04 -4.90
CA VAL A 171 8.85 -5.69 -4.51
C VAL A 171 9.02 -6.51 -3.23
N ALA A 172 10.07 -7.33 -3.13
CA ALA A 172 10.38 -8.12 -1.93
C ALA A 172 10.68 -7.25 -0.69
N GLN A 173 11.23 -6.04 -0.89
CA GLN A 173 11.44 -5.06 0.19
C GLN A 173 10.14 -4.36 0.64
N ILE A 174 9.09 -4.39 -0.15
CA ILE A 174 7.76 -3.86 0.24
C ILE A 174 6.97 -4.97 0.94
N TRP A 175 6.94 -6.17 0.39
CA TRP A 175 6.10 -7.28 0.83
C TRP A 175 6.94 -8.49 1.23
N SER A 176 6.90 -8.84 2.51
CA SER A 176 7.71 -9.91 3.09
C SER A 176 7.37 -11.30 2.54
N SER A 177 6.16 -11.47 2.03
CA SER A 177 5.71 -12.70 1.37
C SER A 177 6.37 -12.96 0.01
N VAL A 178 7.11 -11.99 -0.54
CA VAL A 178 7.76 -12.08 -1.85
C VAL A 178 9.22 -12.53 -1.71
N GLY A 179 9.62 -13.52 -2.52
CA GLY A 179 11.00 -13.99 -2.59
C GLY A 179 11.93 -13.01 -3.29
N THR A 180 13.14 -12.85 -2.77
CA THR A 180 14.21 -12.04 -3.42
C THR A 180 14.73 -12.71 -4.68
N PRO A 181 15.23 -11.97 -5.68
CA PRO A 181 15.81 -12.55 -6.90
C PRO A 181 17.01 -13.46 -6.68
N ALA A 182 17.76 -13.24 -5.60
CA ALA A 182 18.97 -14.00 -5.32
C ALA A 182 18.68 -15.39 -4.73
N THR A 183 17.72 -15.51 -3.83
CA THR A 183 17.52 -16.72 -3.03
C THR A 183 16.09 -17.27 -3.05
N ASN A 184 15.16 -16.55 -3.63
CA ASN A 184 13.73 -16.80 -3.54
C ASN A 184 13.18 -16.92 -2.09
N ARG A 185 13.93 -16.38 -1.12
CA ARG A 185 13.53 -16.26 0.28
C ARG A 185 13.04 -14.84 0.57
N SER A 186 12.29 -14.68 1.65
CA SER A 186 11.90 -13.33 2.10
C SER A 186 13.12 -12.42 2.26
N TYR A 187 12.96 -11.15 1.94
CA TYR A 187 13.95 -10.12 2.26
C TYR A 187 14.18 -9.99 3.77
N TYR A 188 13.16 -10.28 4.57
CA TYR A 188 13.18 -10.19 6.03
C TYR A 188 13.53 -11.54 6.65
N PRO A 189 14.56 -11.62 7.53
CA PRO A 189 15.11 -12.90 7.99
C PRO A 189 14.13 -13.84 8.69
N ASN A 190 13.12 -13.29 9.35
CA ASN A 190 12.16 -14.07 10.14
C ASN A 190 10.84 -14.33 9.42
N ASP A 191 10.73 -13.90 8.15
CA ASP A 191 9.52 -14.06 7.35
C ASP A 191 9.71 -15.14 6.28
N ARG A 192 8.59 -15.71 5.86
CA ARG A 192 8.57 -16.73 4.80
C ARG A 192 8.03 -16.15 3.51
N ALA A 193 8.79 -16.27 2.44
CA ALA A 193 8.29 -16.00 1.10
C ALA A 193 7.28 -17.10 0.68
N THR A 194 6.11 -16.67 0.24
CA THR A 194 5.05 -17.52 -0.32
C THR A 194 4.79 -17.23 -1.79
N THR A 195 5.34 -16.12 -2.30
CA THR A 195 5.26 -15.67 -3.69
C THR A 195 6.64 -15.74 -4.33
N SER A 196 6.74 -16.48 -5.43
CA SER A 196 8.00 -16.66 -6.16
C SER A 196 8.46 -15.36 -6.81
N THR A 197 9.77 -15.07 -6.73
CA THR A 197 10.38 -13.97 -7.47
C THR A 197 10.20 -14.11 -8.99
N ILE A 198 10.15 -15.34 -9.51
CA ILE A 198 9.93 -15.62 -10.94
C ILE A 198 8.54 -15.12 -11.38
N ASP A 199 7.51 -15.37 -10.57
CA ASP A 199 6.16 -14.91 -10.87
C ASP A 199 6.07 -13.38 -10.81
N VAL A 200 6.76 -12.75 -9.85
CA VAL A 200 6.88 -11.29 -9.79
C VAL A 200 7.55 -10.75 -11.06
N GLN A 201 8.67 -11.32 -11.50
CA GLN A 201 9.38 -10.90 -12.71
C GLN A 201 8.51 -11.03 -13.97
N LYS A 202 7.76 -12.14 -14.11
CA LYS A 202 6.80 -12.32 -15.22
C LYS A 202 5.74 -11.21 -15.23
N ILE A 203 5.19 -10.88 -14.07
CA ILE A 203 4.19 -9.81 -13.95
C ILE A 203 4.82 -8.44 -14.26
N LEU A 204 6.01 -8.15 -13.75
CA LEU A 204 6.69 -6.89 -14.02
C LEU A 204 6.95 -6.72 -15.54
N LYS A 205 7.43 -7.76 -16.23
CA LYS A 205 7.60 -7.75 -17.69
C LYS A 205 6.30 -7.47 -18.44
N SER A 206 5.15 -7.92 -17.93
CA SER A 206 3.86 -7.72 -18.59
C SER A 206 3.37 -6.26 -18.60
N TYR A 207 4.08 -5.36 -17.93
CA TYR A 207 3.83 -3.91 -17.95
C TYR A 207 4.80 -3.15 -18.87
N ARG A 208 5.70 -3.87 -19.54
CA ARG A 208 6.70 -3.33 -20.48
C ARG A 208 6.30 -3.63 -21.88
#